data_62ee81ad9bc2a9f83d98a5fa849cf421
#
_entry.id   62ee81ad9bc2a9f83d98a5fa849cf421
#
_cell.length_a   1.000
_cell.length_b   1.000
_cell.length_c   1.000
_cell.angle_alpha   90.00
_cell.angle_beta   90.00
_cell.angle_gamma   90.00
#
_symmetry.space_group_name_H-M   'P 1'
#
loop_
_entity.id
_entity.type
_entity.pdbx_description
1 polymer ?
#
loop_
_entity_poly.entity_id
_entity_poly.type
_entity_poly.pdbx_seq_one_letter_code
_entity_poly.pdbx_strand_id
1 'polypeptide(L)'
;MTNKNYLSSGLVAAATLWVSTFHVAAVSLAGEFAGKTPLQWSVGMADSQMARLGDRLAWTEGGSAKWDYTAGLFTLSLLKLDERVHQPRHLQFVTNAIGSFIPADGKIQGYKAGEYQLDAINPGKTVLALWQITKEDRYQKAAALLRRQLDTQPRTRDGGFWHKQRYTNQMWLDGLYMAAPFSAEYAGLFHEPAASLDDVAKQIHLMDEHSYDAKSGLFYHGWDAKQTQTWADKTTGCSSNFWGRAIGWYAMSLVDTLDYFPTNHPARAQIIATLQKLAKGVLQHQDQATGLWWQVMDQGGRPGNYLEATASAMFVYSLAKGVNHHYLPYEYVPVIQKAYQGIVQHFVKTNAAGQLALTQCCQVAGLGFTSNGGRPRDGSFDYYVSEPIVENDLKGVGPFILAGLELQKLVEAQAAPPTTKRKLH
;
A
#
# COMPACT_ATOMS: atom_id res chain seq x y z
N MET A 1 70.56 49.08 -33.62
CA MET A 1 69.90 50.40 -33.73
C MET A 1 68.44 50.18 -33.68
N THR A 2 67.79 50.88 -32.79
CA THR A 2 66.30 50.99 -32.56
C THR A 2 65.54 49.75 -32.14
N ASN A 3 65.44 49.64 -30.79
CA ASN A 3 64.40 48.86 -30.05
C ASN A 3 62.97 49.42 -30.31
N LYS A 4 62.04 48.56 -30.58
CA LYS A 4 60.63 48.89 -30.43
C LYS A 4 60.01 47.94 -29.39
N ASN A 5 59.63 48.51 -28.25
CA ASN A 5 58.83 47.88 -27.22
C ASN A 5 57.34 47.76 -27.70
N TYR A 6 56.81 46.57 -27.62
CA TYR A 6 55.33 46.34 -27.71
C TYR A 6 54.77 46.07 -26.31
N LEU A 7 53.96 47.03 -25.83
CA LEU A 7 53.10 46.86 -24.66
C LEU A 7 51.88 46.05 -25.08
N SER A 8 51.67 44.89 -24.48
CA SER A 8 50.46 44.11 -24.62
C SER A 8 49.48 44.47 -23.47
N SER A 9 48.39 45.15 -23.79
CA SER A 9 47.29 45.43 -22.91
C SER A 9 46.41 44.16 -22.77
N GLY A 10 46.49 43.53 -21.60
CA GLY A 10 45.59 42.41 -21.27
C GLY A 10 44.21 42.93 -20.86
N LEU A 11 43.17 42.59 -21.63
CA LEU A 11 41.79 42.72 -21.22
C LEU A 11 41.40 41.60 -20.24
N VAL A 12 41.13 41.94 -18.99
CA VAL A 12 40.50 41.03 -18.03
C VAL A 12 39.00 41.11 -18.23
N ALA A 13 38.43 40.06 -18.84
CA ALA A 13 36.95 39.91 -18.92
C ALA A 13 36.44 39.36 -17.60
N ALA A 14 35.73 40.19 -16.83
CA ALA A 14 34.99 39.77 -15.65
C ALA A 14 33.73 38.98 -16.07
N ALA A 15 33.74 37.67 -15.89
CA ALA A 15 32.55 36.84 -16.09
C ALA A 15 31.65 36.97 -14.85
N THR A 16 30.54 37.68 -15.01
CA THR A 16 29.48 37.79 -14.00
C THR A 16 28.64 36.50 -14.07
N LEU A 17 28.84 35.61 -13.09
CA LEU A 17 27.99 34.45 -12.89
C LEU A 17 26.60 34.92 -12.38
N TRP A 18 25.58 34.86 -13.23
CA TRP A 18 24.18 34.95 -12.83
C TRP A 18 23.80 33.65 -12.15
N VAL A 19 23.75 33.63 -10.83
CA VAL A 19 23.10 32.58 -10.05
C VAL A 19 21.60 32.82 -10.12
N SER A 20 20.92 32.14 -11.04
CA SER A 20 19.45 32.12 -11.09
C SER A 20 18.97 31.30 -9.87
N THR A 21 18.56 31.96 -8.83
CA THR A 21 17.81 31.35 -7.74
C THR A 21 16.43 30.98 -8.27
N PHE A 22 16.25 29.72 -8.65
CA PHE A 22 14.90 29.20 -8.89
C PHE A 22 14.16 29.22 -7.55
N HIS A 23 13.30 30.22 -7.38
CA HIS A 23 12.26 30.16 -6.36
C HIS A 23 11.26 29.10 -6.80
N VAL A 24 11.40 27.88 -6.28
CA VAL A 24 10.30 26.90 -6.31
C VAL A 24 9.20 27.53 -5.48
N ALA A 25 8.16 28.03 -6.14
CA ALA A 25 6.97 28.51 -5.46
C ALA A 25 6.49 27.38 -4.55
N ALA A 26 6.39 27.67 -3.25
CA ALA A 26 5.87 26.70 -2.29
C ALA A 26 4.46 26.28 -2.75
N VAL A 27 4.29 25.05 -3.18
CA VAL A 27 2.98 24.50 -3.55
C VAL A 27 2.14 24.48 -2.28
N SER A 28 1.12 25.36 -2.24
CA SER A 28 0.18 25.39 -1.12
C SER A 28 -0.69 24.13 -1.18
N LEU A 29 -0.63 23.30 -0.15
CA LEU A 29 -1.52 22.16 0.01
C LEU A 29 -2.95 22.65 0.26
N ALA A 30 -3.92 22.11 -0.50
CA ALA A 30 -5.33 22.32 -0.18
C ALA A 30 -5.64 21.68 1.17
N GLY A 31 -6.15 22.46 2.11
CA GLY A 31 -6.58 21.96 3.42
C GLY A 31 -7.88 21.15 3.34
N GLU A 32 -8.67 21.39 2.28
CA GLU A 32 -9.97 20.77 2.07
C GLU A 32 -10.14 20.26 0.63
N PHE A 33 -10.91 19.21 0.49
CA PHE A 33 -11.30 18.55 -0.76
C PHE A 33 -12.82 18.44 -0.78
N ALA A 34 -13.46 19.12 -1.72
CA ALA A 34 -14.92 19.24 -1.77
C ALA A 34 -15.56 19.62 -0.41
N GLY A 35 -14.97 20.62 0.27
CA GLY A 35 -15.49 21.18 1.51
C GLY A 35 -15.27 20.35 2.78
N LYS A 36 -14.41 19.34 2.73
CA LYS A 36 -14.02 18.55 3.91
C LYS A 36 -12.51 18.32 3.96
N THR A 37 -11.95 18.32 5.15
CA THR A 37 -10.55 17.92 5.36
C THR A 37 -10.35 16.43 5.06
N PRO A 38 -9.12 15.98 4.75
CA PRO A 38 -8.83 14.54 4.56
C PRO A 38 -9.25 13.68 5.76
N LEU A 39 -9.07 14.20 6.99
CA LEU A 39 -9.52 13.51 8.20
C LEU A 39 -11.04 13.38 8.26
N GLN A 40 -11.80 14.43 7.91
CA GLN A 40 -13.27 14.39 7.88
C GLN A 40 -13.78 13.38 6.84
N TRP A 41 -13.12 13.27 5.69
CA TRP A 41 -13.43 12.24 4.70
C TRP A 41 -13.18 10.82 5.25
N SER A 42 -12.06 10.61 5.95
CA SER A 42 -11.73 9.32 6.59
C SER A 42 -12.77 8.94 7.64
N VAL A 43 -13.14 9.86 8.53
CA VAL A 43 -14.18 9.64 9.56
C VAL A 43 -15.51 9.31 8.91
N GLY A 44 -15.96 10.11 7.94
CA GLY A 44 -17.24 9.89 7.27
C GLY A 44 -17.32 8.55 6.53
N MET A 45 -16.21 8.11 5.91
CA MET A 45 -16.13 6.82 5.23
C MET A 45 -16.15 5.67 6.23
N ALA A 46 -15.39 5.77 7.33
CA ALA A 46 -15.37 4.78 8.40
C ALA A 46 -16.76 4.59 9.02
N ASP A 47 -17.42 5.70 9.38
CA ASP A 47 -18.76 5.69 9.96
C ASP A 47 -19.79 5.07 9.02
N SER A 48 -19.74 5.46 7.76
CA SER A 48 -20.66 4.93 6.74
C SER A 48 -20.45 3.44 6.53
N GLN A 49 -19.21 2.98 6.56
CA GLN A 49 -18.91 1.56 6.37
C GLN A 49 -19.26 0.72 7.61
N MET A 50 -18.96 1.21 8.82
CA MET A 50 -19.39 0.55 10.06
C MET A 50 -20.92 0.44 10.12
N ALA A 51 -21.65 1.48 9.73
CA ALA A 51 -23.11 1.45 9.70
C ALA A 51 -23.66 0.40 8.73
N ARG A 52 -23.01 0.20 7.55
CA ARG A 52 -23.41 -0.84 6.59
C ARG A 52 -23.16 -2.27 7.10
N LEU A 53 -22.04 -2.45 7.79
CA LEU A 53 -21.64 -3.76 8.29
C LEU A 53 -22.39 -4.16 9.57
N GLY A 54 -22.92 -3.16 10.31
CA GLY A 54 -23.54 -3.39 11.61
C GLY A 54 -22.54 -3.93 12.63
N ASP A 55 -23.02 -4.80 13.53
CA ASP A 55 -22.19 -5.40 14.59
C ASP A 55 -21.30 -6.56 14.09
N ARG A 56 -21.39 -6.91 12.83
CA ARG A 56 -20.68 -8.07 12.24
C ARG A 56 -19.96 -7.66 10.97
N LEU A 57 -18.73 -8.17 10.79
CA LEU A 57 -18.06 -8.15 9.49
C LEU A 57 -18.69 -9.18 8.57
N ALA A 58 -19.73 -8.78 7.85
CA ALA A 58 -20.26 -9.54 6.75
C ALA A 58 -19.69 -9.04 5.43
N TRP A 59 -19.33 -9.95 4.53
CA TRP A 59 -18.73 -9.65 3.21
C TRP A 59 -19.75 -9.18 2.19
N THR A 60 -20.97 -9.67 2.35
CA THR A 60 -22.13 -9.40 1.50
C THR A 60 -23.37 -9.38 2.39
N GLU A 61 -24.44 -8.75 1.93
CA GLU A 61 -25.76 -8.88 2.57
C GLU A 61 -26.08 -10.36 2.81
N GLY A 62 -26.25 -10.74 4.07
CA GLY A 62 -26.50 -12.12 4.49
C GLY A 62 -25.28 -13.06 4.57
N GLY A 63 -24.07 -12.58 4.26
CA GLY A 63 -22.83 -13.36 4.38
C GLY A 63 -22.38 -13.54 5.82
N SER A 64 -21.72 -14.67 6.12
CA SER A 64 -21.07 -14.88 7.41
C SER A 64 -19.72 -14.17 7.47
N ALA A 65 -19.37 -13.63 8.64
CA ALA A 65 -18.03 -13.09 8.88
C ALA A 65 -16.95 -14.17 8.64
N LYS A 66 -15.82 -13.78 8.03
CA LYS A 66 -14.71 -14.67 7.74
C LYS A 66 -13.40 -14.09 8.25
N TRP A 67 -12.51 -14.96 8.67
CA TRP A 67 -11.10 -14.60 8.89
C TRP A 67 -10.44 -14.37 7.54
N ASP A 68 -10.23 -13.11 7.17
CA ASP A 68 -9.82 -12.72 5.83
C ASP A 68 -9.04 -11.40 5.83
N TYR A 69 -8.16 -11.23 4.84
CA TYR A 69 -7.29 -10.06 4.71
C TYR A 69 -8.03 -8.74 4.56
N THR A 70 -9.22 -8.74 3.97
CA THR A 70 -9.98 -7.51 3.75
C THR A 70 -10.55 -7.00 5.07
N ALA A 71 -10.96 -7.93 5.97
CA ALA A 71 -11.31 -7.61 7.34
C ALA A 71 -10.13 -7.03 8.10
N GLY A 72 -8.98 -7.68 8.01
CA GLY A 72 -7.75 -7.19 8.63
C GLY A 72 -7.39 -5.78 8.19
N LEU A 73 -7.46 -5.51 6.90
CA LEU A 73 -7.16 -4.18 6.35
C LEU A 73 -8.12 -3.10 6.87
N PHE A 74 -9.42 -3.35 6.80
CA PHE A 74 -10.42 -2.38 7.25
C PHE A 74 -10.33 -2.12 8.75
N THR A 75 -10.24 -3.18 9.55
CA THR A 75 -10.14 -3.03 11.00
C THR A 75 -8.84 -2.36 11.44
N LEU A 76 -7.72 -2.61 10.75
CA LEU A 76 -6.47 -1.87 10.98
C LEU A 76 -6.65 -0.38 10.65
N SER A 77 -7.35 -0.05 9.55
CA SER A 77 -7.60 1.36 9.20
C SER A 77 -8.44 2.09 10.25
N LEU A 78 -9.39 1.40 10.89
CA LEU A 78 -10.16 1.95 12.01
C LEU A 78 -9.31 2.21 13.25
N LEU A 79 -8.39 1.31 13.60
CA LEU A 79 -7.47 1.53 14.71
C LEU A 79 -6.52 2.70 14.43
N LYS A 80 -6.01 2.81 13.19
CA LYS A 80 -5.20 3.96 12.78
C LYS A 80 -5.97 5.28 12.78
N LEU A 81 -7.25 5.25 12.42
CA LEU A 81 -8.13 6.41 12.56
C LEU A 81 -8.33 6.77 14.02
N ASP A 82 -8.52 5.77 14.89
CA ASP A 82 -8.74 5.99 16.33
C ASP A 82 -7.54 6.63 17.03
N GLU A 83 -6.32 6.38 16.59
CA GLU A 83 -5.11 7.08 17.06
C GLU A 83 -5.23 8.62 16.88
N ARG A 84 -6.11 9.09 15.97
CA ARG A 84 -6.32 10.52 15.66
C ARG A 84 -7.58 11.11 16.28
N VAL A 85 -8.66 10.33 16.36
CA VAL A 85 -9.98 10.84 16.74
C VAL A 85 -10.45 10.37 18.12
N HIS A 86 -9.81 9.35 18.68
CA HIS A 86 -10.05 8.81 20.02
C HIS A 86 -11.54 8.49 20.28
N GLN A 87 -12.16 7.74 19.37
CA GLN A 87 -13.57 7.37 19.48
C GLN A 87 -13.73 5.90 19.87
N PRO A 88 -14.18 5.59 21.09
CA PRO A 88 -14.28 4.20 21.61
C PRO A 88 -15.02 3.22 20.70
N ARG A 89 -15.93 3.71 19.85
CA ARG A 89 -16.67 2.87 18.90
C ARG A 89 -15.78 2.15 17.89
N HIS A 90 -14.63 2.73 17.50
CA HIS A 90 -13.71 2.10 16.55
C HIS A 90 -13.07 0.86 17.18
N LEU A 91 -12.50 1.00 18.36
CA LEU A 91 -11.94 -0.13 19.10
C LEU A 91 -13.01 -1.19 19.41
N GLN A 92 -14.21 -0.76 19.81
CA GLN A 92 -15.32 -1.68 20.06
C GLN A 92 -15.69 -2.47 18.81
N PHE A 93 -15.83 -1.80 17.66
CA PHE A 93 -16.10 -2.47 16.38
C PHE A 93 -15.02 -3.48 16.03
N VAL A 94 -13.75 -3.10 16.14
CA VAL A 94 -12.61 -3.99 15.82
C VAL A 94 -12.57 -5.20 16.75
N THR A 95 -12.83 -5.01 18.03
CA THR A 95 -12.90 -6.10 19.01
C THR A 95 -14.04 -7.05 18.70
N ASN A 96 -15.20 -6.55 18.32
CA ASN A 96 -16.34 -7.36 17.91
C ASN A 96 -16.08 -8.10 16.59
N ALA A 97 -15.40 -7.45 15.65
CA ALA A 97 -15.09 -8.02 14.34
C ALA A 97 -13.97 -9.08 14.40
N ILE A 98 -12.74 -8.64 14.66
CA ILE A 98 -11.56 -9.54 14.66
C ILE A 98 -11.45 -10.31 15.97
N GLY A 99 -11.72 -9.66 17.09
CA GLY A 99 -11.62 -10.30 18.41
C GLY A 99 -12.58 -11.47 18.60
N SER A 100 -13.75 -11.46 17.93
CA SER A 100 -14.72 -12.56 17.99
C SER A 100 -14.19 -13.88 17.39
N PHE A 101 -13.22 -13.82 16.48
CA PHE A 101 -12.58 -15.03 15.94
C PHE A 101 -11.56 -15.65 16.91
N ILE A 102 -11.18 -14.96 17.99
CA ILE A 102 -10.06 -15.35 18.84
C ILE A 102 -10.56 -15.60 20.28
N PRO A 103 -10.93 -16.85 20.62
CA PRO A 103 -11.29 -17.24 21.99
C PRO A 103 -10.09 -17.14 22.92
N ALA A 104 -10.32 -17.36 24.22
CA ALA A 104 -9.32 -17.19 25.28
C ALA A 104 -8.06 -18.06 25.13
N ASP A 105 -8.16 -19.19 24.42
CA ASP A 105 -7.03 -20.08 24.14
C ASP A 105 -6.12 -19.56 22.99
N GLY A 106 -6.51 -18.50 22.30
CA GLY A 106 -5.76 -17.88 21.21
C GLY A 106 -5.84 -18.62 19.88
N LYS A 107 -6.70 -19.63 19.76
CA LYS A 107 -7.00 -20.22 18.46
C LYS A 107 -7.72 -19.20 17.59
N ILE A 108 -7.60 -19.36 16.27
CA ILE A 108 -8.29 -18.48 15.32
C ILE A 108 -9.36 -19.30 14.59
N GLN A 109 -10.62 -18.93 14.78
CA GLN A 109 -11.74 -19.61 14.12
C GLN A 109 -11.68 -19.41 12.60
N GLY A 110 -11.82 -20.51 11.85
CA GLY A 110 -11.77 -20.49 10.39
C GLY A 110 -10.36 -20.42 9.79
N TYR A 111 -9.32 -20.23 10.59
CA TYR A 111 -7.94 -20.26 10.14
C TYR A 111 -7.41 -21.70 10.02
N LYS A 112 -6.72 -21.98 8.92
CA LYS A 112 -6.16 -23.28 8.61
C LYS A 112 -4.70 -23.14 8.21
N ALA A 113 -3.79 -23.36 9.15
CA ALA A 113 -2.34 -23.22 8.93
C ALA A 113 -1.83 -24.03 7.74
N GLY A 114 -2.35 -25.26 7.51
CA GLY A 114 -1.93 -26.15 6.42
C GLY A 114 -2.32 -25.66 5.01
N GLU A 115 -3.17 -24.64 4.87
CA GLU A 115 -3.43 -23.98 3.58
C GLU A 115 -2.28 -23.04 3.19
N TYR A 116 -1.41 -22.70 4.12
CA TYR A 116 -0.29 -21.77 3.93
C TYR A 116 -0.70 -20.52 3.15
N GLN A 117 -1.87 -19.97 3.49
CA GLN A 117 -2.44 -18.84 2.81
C GLN A 117 -1.91 -17.54 3.43
N LEU A 118 -1.13 -16.76 2.66
CA LEU A 118 -0.61 -15.47 3.14
C LEU A 118 -1.74 -14.47 3.44
N ASP A 119 -2.85 -14.51 2.70
CA ASP A 119 -4.01 -13.65 2.96
C ASP A 119 -4.53 -13.80 4.40
N ALA A 120 -4.44 -15.00 4.98
CA ALA A 120 -4.87 -15.26 6.35
C ALA A 120 -3.91 -14.71 7.41
N ILE A 121 -2.71 -14.28 7.04
CA ILE A 121 -1.75 -13.61 7.92
C ILE A 121 -2.11 -12.13 8.12
N ASN A 122 -2.69 -11.49 7.11
CA ASN A 122 -2.95 -10.04 7.10
C ASN A 122 -3.69 -9.52 8.35
N PRO A 123 -4.78 -10.18 8.86
CA PRO A 123 -5.44 -9.74 10.09
C PRO A 123 -4.54 -9.75 11.33
N GLY A 124 -3.40 -10.42 11.26
CA GLY A 124 -2.39 -10.45 12.31
C GLY A 124 -1.90 -9.06 12.72
N LYS A 125 -1.86 -8.09 11.80
CA LYS A 125 -1.54 -6.68 12.11
C LYS A 125 -2.57 -6.07 13.09
N THR A 126 -3.85 -6.30 12.82
CA THR A 126 -4.93 -5.89 13.74
C THR A 126 -4.84 -6.63 15.08
N VAL A 127 -4.48 -7.93 15.06
CA VAL A 127 -4.29 -8.72 16.29
C VAL A 127 -3.13 -8.18 17.13
N LEU A 128 -2.01 -7.82 16.53
CA LEU A 128 -0.89 -7.17 17.23
C LEU A 128 -1.31 -5.82 17.83
N ALA A 129 -2.04 -5.01 17.08
CA ALA A 129 -2.56 -3.74 17.61
C ALA A 129 -3.54 -3.96 18.78
N LEU A 130 -4.47 -4.92 18.68
CA LEU A 130 -5.36 -5.28 19.79
C LEU A 130 -4.57 -5.74 21.02
N TRP A 131 -3.53 -6.58 20.84
CA TRP A 131 -2.67 -6.96 21.96
C TRP A 131 -1.95 -5.76 22.58
N GLN A 132 -1.45 -4.85 21.79
CA GLN A 132 -0.78 -3.65 22.29
C GLN A 132 -1.74 -2.75 23.08
N ILE A 133 -3.00 -2.66 22.67
CA ILE A 133 -4.02 -1.83 23.34
C ILE A 133 -4.58 -2.53 24.60
N THR A 134 -4.99 -3.79 24.48
CA THR A 134 -5.76 -4.48 25.54
C THR A 134 -4.90 -5.30 26.50
N LYS A 135 -3.70 -5.71 26.06
CA LYS A 135 -2.80 -6.65 26.76
C LYS A 135 -3.41 -8.04 27.02
N GLU A 136 -4.48 -8.40 26.30
CA GLU A 136 -5.08 -9.72 26.43
C GLU A 136 -4.20 -10.81 25.79
N ASP A 137 -3.84 -11.85 26.56
CA ASP A 137 -2.98 -12.96 26.13
C ASP A 137 -3.47 -13.68 24.88
N ARG A 138 -4.78 -13.75 24.67
CA ARG A 138 -5.35 -14.42 23.47
C ARG A 138 -4.84 -13.84 22.17
N TYR A 139 -4.65 -12.53 22.10
CA TYR A 139 -4.14 -11.87 20.89
C TYR A 139 -2.66 -12.17 20.67
N GLN A 140 -1.86 -12.21 21.72
CA GLN A 140 -0.46 -12.64 21.62
C GLN A 140 -0.33 -14.08 21.11
N LYS A 141 -1.13 -14.99 21.66
CA LYS A 141 -1.16 -16.41 21.25
C LYS A 141 -1.59 -16.55 19.78
N ALA A 142 -2.61 -15.79 19.35
CA ALA A 142 -3.07 -15.78 17.97
C ALA A 142 -2.00 -15.21 17.01
N ALA A 143 -1.33 -14.12 17.36
CA ALA A 143 -0.22 -13.58 16.59
C ALA A 143 0.93 -14.59 16.46
N ALA A 144 1.29 -15.29 17.55
CA ALA A 144 2.30 -16.34 17.55
C ALA A 144 1.88 -17.55 16.67
N LEU A 145 0.58 -17.86 16.59
CA LEU A 145 0.07 -18.89 15.68
C LEU A 145 0.29 -18.53 14.21
N LEU A 146 -0.02 -17.28 13.85
CA LEU A 146 0.19 -16.77 12.50
C LEU A 146 1.68 -16.69 12.14
N ARG A 147 2.51 -16.26 13.09
CA ARG A 147 3.97 -16.19 12.91
C ARG A 147 4.57 -17.58 12.63
N ARG A 148 4.13 -18.60 13.37
CA ARG A 148 4.58 -20.00 13.15
C ARG A 148 4.24 -20.54 11.76
N GLN A 149 3.15 -20.11 11.11
CA GLN A 149 2.90 -20.47 9.72
C GLN A 149 4.05 -20.02 8.82
N LEU A 150 4.54 -18.80 9.02
CA LEU A 150 5.59 -18.23 8.17
C LEU A 150 6.95 -18.93 8.34
N ASP A 151 7.23 -19.54 9.50
CA ASP A 151 8.43 -20.36 9.70
C ASP A 151 8.46 -21.58 8.78
N THR A 152 7.28 -22.12 8.47
CA THR A 152 7.12 -23.33 7.66
C THR A 152 6.48 -23.05 6.31
N GLN A 153 6.28 -21.77 5.95
CA GLN A 153 5.70 -21.37 4.67
C GLN A 153 6.48 -22.00 3.52
N PRO A 154 5.83 -22.72 2.57
CA PRO A 154 6.50 -23.22 1.40
C PRO A 154 7.20 -22.11 0.61
N ARG A 155 8.37 -22.43 0.06
CA ARG A 155 9.23 -21.46 -0.60
C ARG A 155 9.60 -21.87 -2.01
N THR A 156 9.87 -20.89 -2.85
CA THR A 156 10.54 -21.07 -4.14
C THR A 156 11.99 -21.54 -3.90
N ARG A 157 12.68 -21.96 -4.97
CA ARG A 157 14.10 -22.32 -4.89
C ARG A 157 14.95 -21.19 -4.30
N ASP A 158 14.61 -19.94 -4.60
CA ASP A 158 15.35 -18.75 -4.15
C ASP A 158 14.94 -18.29 -2.75
N GLY A 159 13.95 -18.96 -2.15
CA GLY A 159 13.47 -18.74 -0.78
C GLY A 159 12.27 -17.82 -0.65
N GLY A 160 11.62 -17.44 -1.74
CA GLY A 160 10.40 -16.65 -1.75
C GLY A 160 9.19 -17.45 -1.26
N PHE A 161 8.31 -16.84 -0.47
CA PHE A 161 7.09 -17.48 0.02
C PHE A 161 6.12 -17.78 -1.12
N TRP A 162 5.60 -19.00 -1.18
CA TRP A 162 4.42 -19.24 -2.02
C TRP A 162 3.24 -18.45 -1.47
N HIS A 163 2.50 -17.86 -2.37
CA HIS A 163 1.34 -17.06 -1.96
C HIS A 163 0.29 -17.91 -1.19
N LYS A 164 0.11 -19.18 -1.61
CA LYS A 164 -0.75 -20.18 -0.96
C LYS A 164 -0.21 -21.58 -1.29
N GLN A 165 -0.55 -22.57 -0.46
CA GLN A 165 -0.20 -23.97 -0.73
C GLN A 165 -0.58 -24.41 -2.16
N ARG A 166 -1.76 -24.03 -2.63
CA ARG A 166 -2.24 -24.39 -3.98
C ARG A 166 -1.56 -23.64 -5.12
N TYR A 167 -0.85 -22.54 -4.83
CA TYR A 167 -0.11 -21.74 -5.80
C TYR A 167 1.38 -22.04 -5.70
N THR A 168 1.72 -23.27 -6.07
CA THR A 168 3.08 -23.81 -5.92
C THR A 168 4.09 -22.98 -6.69
N ASN A 169 5.18 -22.60 -6.03
CA ASN A 169 6.28 -21.79 -6.58
C ASN A 169 5.88 -20.39 -7.10
N GLN A 170 4.74 -19.85 -6.68
CA GLN A 170 4.27 -18.56 -7.11
C GLN A 170 4.42 -17.52 -6.00
N MET A 171 5.07 -16.40 -6.30
CA MET A 171 5.03 -15.18 -5.52
C MET A 171 4.12 -14.16 -6.21
N TRP A 172 3.31 -13.46 -5.43
CA TRP A 172 2.48 -12.37 -5.92
C TRP A 172 2.76 -11.11 -5.10
N LEU A 173 2.65 -9.94 -5.72
CA LEU A 173 2.81 -8.65 -5.04
C LEU A 173 1.88 -8.53 -3.83
N ASP A 174 0.67 -9.05 -3.94
CA ASP A 174 -0.33 -9.12 -2.86
C ASP A 174 0.24 -9.78 -1.60
N GLY A 175 0.95 -10.90 -1.77
CA GLY A 175 1.54 -11.67 -0.68
C GLY A 175 2.52 -10.87 0.17
N LEU A 176 3.19 -9.88 -0.42
CA LEU A 176 4.12 -9.02 0.31
C LEU A 176 3.36 -8.18 1.36
N TYR A 177 2.22 -7.58 0.99
CA TYR A 177 1.41 -6.82 1.96
C TYR A 177 0.78 -7.72 3.02
N MET A 178 0.44 -8.95 2.63
CA MET A 178 -0.18 -9.90 3.56
C MET A 178 0.76 -10.30 4.69
N ALA A 179 2.06 -10.51 4.39
CA ALA A 179 3.00 -11.10 5.34
C ALA A 179 4.08 -10.13 5.85
N ALA A 180 4.68 -9.28 5.00
CA ALA A 180 5.89 -8.55 5.35
C ALA A 180 5.69 -7.53 6.49
N PRO A 181 4.67 -6.63 6.47
CA PRO A 181 4.46 -5.71 7.59
C PRO A 181 4.16 -6.43 8.91
N PHE A 182 3.34 -7.49 8.89
CA PHE A 182 3.08 -8.30 10.07
C PHE A 182 4.35 -8.93 10.63
N SER A 183 5.18 -9.52 9.77
CA SER A 183 6.42 -10.18 10.20
C SER A 183 7.42 -9.18 10.80
N ALA A 184 7.55 -8.00 10.18
CA ALA A 184 8.45 -6.96 10.67
C ALA A 184 7.98 -6.39 12.01
N GLU A 185 6.67 -6.12 12.16
CA GLU A 185 6.08 -5.68 13.42
C GLU A 185 6.24 -6.72 14.52
N TYR A 186 5.93 -8.00 14.22
CA TYR A 186 6.08 -9.10 15.18
C TYR A 186 7.52 -9.23 15.64
N ALA A 187 8.48 -9.21 14.71
CA ALA A 187 9.92 -9.30 15.03
C ALA A 187 10.36 -8.18 15.98
N GLY A 188 9.91 -6.94 15.75
CA GLY A 188 10.22 -5.81 16.63
C GLY A 188 9.58 -5.95 18.02
N LEU A 189 8.29 -6.30 18.08
CA LEU A 189 7.53 -6.41 19.35
C LEU A 189 8.02 -7.54 20.25
N PHE A 190 8.44 -8.65 19.66
CA PHE A 190 8.86 -9.84 20.40
C PHE A 190 10.37 -10.07 20.38
N HIS A 191 11.15 -9.07 19.94
CA HIS A 191 12.61 -9.08 19.93
C HIS A 191 13.20 -10.31 19.22
N GLU A 192 12.62 -10.67 18.07
CA GLU A 192 13.16 -11.76 17.26
C GLU A 192 14.59 -11.45 16.75
N PRO A 193 15.39 -12.48 16.42
CA PRO A 193 16.70 -12.27 15.80
C PRO A 193 16.65 -11.44 14.52
N ALA A 194 17.73 -10.74 14.19
CA ALA A 194 17.85 -9.93 12.96
C ALA A 194 17.50 -10.72 11.68
N ALA A 195 17.77 -12.01 11.67
CA ALA A 195 17.41 -12.92 10.57
C ALA A 195 15.92 -12.90 10.19
N SER A 196 15.02 -12.55 11.12
CA SER A 196 13.59 -12.38 10.83
C SER A 196 13.34 -11.18 9.93
N LEU A 197 14.04 -10.06 10.15
CA LEU A 197 13.98 -8.89 9.27
C LEU A 197 14.74 -9.12 7.96
N ASP A 198 15.84 -9.88 7.99
CA ASP A 198 16.56 -10.28 6.77
C ASP A 198 15.66 -11.10 5.84
N ASP A 199 14.84 -12.00 6.39
CA ASP A 199 13.87 -12.78 5.58
C ASP A 199 12.78 -11.88 4.99
N VAL A 200 12.25 -10.92 5.76
CA VAL A 200 11.30 -9.92 5.24
C VAL A 200 11.92 -9.12 4.09
N ALA A 201 13.13 -8.63 4.26
CA ALA A 201 13.86 -7.91 3.22
C ALA A 201 14.09 -8.77 1.98
N LYS A 202 14.41 -10.06 2.17
CA LYS A 202 14.57 -11.03 1.09
C LYS A 202 13.28 -11.20 0.27
N GLN A 203 12.10 -11.30 0.92
CA GLN A 203 10.84 -11.41 0.21
C GLN A 203 10.59 -10.19 -0.69
N ILE A 204 10.85 -8.99 -0.18
CA ILE A 204 10.73 -7.73 -0.93
C ILE A 204 11.71 -7.72 -2.12
N HIS A 205 12.97 -8.08 -1.87
CA HIS A 205 14.02 -8.10 -2.89
C HIS A 205 13.71 -9.07 -4.04
N LEU A 206 13.24 -10.27 -3.74
CA LEU A 206 12.88 -11.27 -4.76
C LEU A 206 11.78 -10.73 -5.70
N MET A 207 10.76 -10.06 -5.17
CA MET A 207 9.74 -9.46 -6.03
C MET A 207 10.27 -8.24 -6.79
N ASP A 208 11.18 -7.46 -6.21
CA ASP A 208 11.85 -6.38 -6.92
C ASP A 208 12.69 -6.89 -8.10
N GLU A 209 13.41 -7.97 -7.92
CA GLU A 209 14.27 -8.58 -8.93
C GLU A 209 13.48 -9.24 -10.06
N HIS A 210 12.46 -10.04 -9.70
CA HIS A 210 11.77 -10.87 -10.68
C HIS A 210 10.57 -10.20 -11.36
N SER A 211 9.88 -9.26 -10.71
CA SER A 211 8.64 -8.69 -11.24
C SER A 211 8.76 -7.29 -11.83
N TYR A 212 9.93 -6.64 -11.72
CA TYR A 212 10.12 -5.28 -12.24
C TYR A 212 10.31 -5.27 -13.75
N ASP A 213 9.56 -4.44 -14.45
CA ASP A 213 9.76 -4.14 -15.86
C ASP A 213 10.43 -2.78 -16.06
N ALA A 214 11.68 -2.78 -16.51
CA ALA A 214 12.46 -1.56 -16.68
C ALA A 214 11.90 -0.65 -17.80
N LYS A 215 11.12 -1.18 -18.74
CA LYS A 215 10.55 -0.42 -19.86
C LYS A 215 9.37 0.44 -19.39
N SER A 216 8.46 -0.12 -18.64
CA SER A 216 7.29 0.58 -18.08
C SER A 216 7.57 1.25 -16.74
N GLY A 217 8.56 0.78 -15.98
CA GLY A 217 8.80 1.17 -14.60
C GLY A 217 7.82 0.56 -13.60
N LEU A 218 7.00 -0.40 -14.05
CA LEU A 218 5.98 -1.06 -13.24
C LEU A 218 6.40 -2.46 -12.80
N PHE A 219 5.55 -3.10 -11.99
CA PHE A 219 5.77 -4.44 -11.47
C PHE A 219 4.65 -5.37 -11.94
N TYR A 220 5.00 -6.54 -12.43
CA TYR A 220 4.04 -7.58 -12.78
C TYR A 220 3.34 -8.12 -11.54
N HIS A 221 2.07 -8.50 -11.65
CA HIS A 221 1.24 -8.98 -10.55
C HIS A 221 1.83 -10.19 -9.83
N GLY A 222 2.33 -11.17 -10.59
CA GLY A 222 2.88 -12.40 -10.04
C GLY A 222 4.05 -12.95 -10.82
N TRP A 223 4.83 -13.78 -10.14
CA TRP A 223 5.96 -14.51 -10.67
C TRP A 223 5.85 -15.99 -10.31
N ASP A 224 5.95 -16.86 -11.32
CA ASP A 224 6.07 -18.31 -11.19
C ASP A 224 7.54 -18.71 -11.36
N ALA A 225 8.21 -19.08 -10.29
CA ALA A 225 9.62 -19.47 -10.29
C ALA A 225 9.93 -20.70 -11.16
N LYS A 226 8.91 -21.47 -11.54
CA LYS A 226 9.05 -22.65 -12.43
C LYS A 226 8.60 -22.39 -13.85
N GLN A 227 7.97 -21.26 -14.15
CA GLN A 227 7.49 -20.88 -15.49
C GLN A 227 6.50 -21.91 -16.10
N THR A 228 5.80 -22.65 -15.24
CA THR A 228 4.90 -23.75 -15.63
C THR A 228 3.44 -23.30 -15.76
N GLN A 229 3.06 -22.23 -15.06
CA GLN A 229 1.70 -21.74 -15.07
C GLN A 229 1.29 -21.21 -16.45
N THR A 230 0.02 -21.36 -16.80
CA THR A 230 -0.51 -20.91 -18.09
C THR A 230 -0.48 -19.40 -18.27
N TRP A 231 -0.57 -18.65 -17.19
CA TRP A 231 -0.51 -17.20 -17.14
C TRP A 231 0.92 -16.64 -17.14
N ALA A 232 1.92 -17.49 -16.90
CA ALA A 232 3.32 -17.07 -16.76
C ALA A 232 4.04 -17.08 -18.12
N ASP A 233 4.79 -16.03 -18.36
CA ASP A 233 5.74 -15.96 -19.47
C ASP A 233 6.78 -17.07 -19.33
N LYS A 234 7.10 -17.74 -20.43
CA LYS A 234 7.96 -18.94 -20.41
C LYS A 234 9.44 -18.65 -20.23
N THR A 235 9.84 -17.38 -20.30
CA THR A 235 11.23 -16.94 -20.09
C THR A 235 11.40 -16.28 -18.74
N THR A 236 10.50 -15.36 -18.38
CA THR A 236 10.61 -14.56 -17.15
C THR A 236 9.85 -15.14 -15.98
N GLY A 237 8.79 -15.91 -16.23
CA GLY A 237 7.87 -16.41 -15.21
C GLY A 237 6.84 -15.37 -14.76
N CYS A 238 6.88 -14.15 -15.29
CA CYS A 238 5.97 -13.07 -14.91
C CYS A 238 4.59 -13.20 -15.56
N SER A 239 3.57 -12.61 -14.90
CA SER A 239 2.26 -12.39 -15.50
C SER A 239 2.33 -11.33 -16.62
N SER A 240 1.31 -11.26 -17.49
CA SER A 240 1.39 -10.50 -18.73
C SER A 240 1.02 -9.02 -18.63
N ASN A 241 0.36 -8.57 -17.54
CA ASN A 241 -0.13 -7.20 -17.40
C ASN A 241 0.15 -6.62 -16.03
N PHE A 242 0.12 -5.29 -15.95
CA PHE A 242 0.36 -4.52 -14.72
C PHE A 242 -0.97 -4.18 -14.05
N TRP A 243 -1.43 -5.03 -13.14
CA TRP A 243 -2.66 -4.80 -12.40
C TRP A 243 -2.44 -3.78 -11.29
N GLY A 244 -3.19 -2.67 -11.33
CA GLY A 244 -2.99 -1.52 -10.44
C GLY A 244 -3.07 -1.89 -8.96
N ARG A 245 -4.04 -2.73 -8.54
CA ARG A 245 -4.18 -3.13 -7.14
C ARG A 245 -3.03 -4.00 -6.64
N ALA A 246 -2.46 -4.87 -7.46
CA ALA A 246 -1.29 -5.65 -7.06
C ALA A 246 -0.10 -4.73 -6.76
N ILE A 247 0.15 -3.74 -7.63
CA ILE A 247 1.19 -2.72 -7.42
C ILE A 247 0.86 -1.87 -6.18
N GLY A 248 -0.43 -1.56 -5.95
CA GLY A 248 -0.90 -0.88 -4.75
C GLY A 248 -0.60 -1.65 -3.46
N TRP A 249 -0.83 -2.97 -3.45
CA TRP A 249 -0.43 -3.83 -2.33
C TRP A 249 1.07 -3.77 -2.07
N TYR A 250 1.88 -3.84 -3.13
CA TYR A 250 3.32 -3.77 -2.97
C TYR A 250 3.76 -2.41 -2.42
N ALA A 251 3.19 -1.31 -2.92
CA ALA A 251 3.46 0.03 -2.43
C ALA A 251 3.14 0.17 -0.93
N MET A 252 1.97 -0.31 -0.49
CA MET A 252 1.58 -0.34 0.92
C MET A 252 2.52 -1.22 1.74
N SER A 253 2.91 -2.40 1.20
CA SER A 253 3.86 -3.29 1.87
C SER A 253 5.18 -2.59 2.20
N LEU A 254 5.74 -1.87 1.24
CA LEU A 254 7.03 -1.18 1.40
C LEU A 254 6.98 -0.12 2.51
N VAL A 255 5.97 0.76 2.48
CA VAL A 255 5.89 1.85 3.47
C VAL A 255 5.52 1.34 4.87
N ASP A 256 4.68 0.30 4.98
CA ASP A 256 4.29 -0.24 6.27
C ASP A 256 5.38 -1.11 6.91
N THR A 257 6.13 -1.85 6.09
CA THR A 257 7.28 -2.62 6.57
C THR A 257 8.38 -1.71 7.11
N LEU A 258 8.64 -0.56 6.47
CA LEU A 258 9.66 0.39 6.88
C LEU A 258 9.41 1.01 8.26
N ASP A 259 8.19 1.00 8.78
CA ASP A 259 7.89 1.44 10.15
C ASP A 259 8.62 0.61 11.21
N TYR A 260 8.91 -0.65 10.90
CA TYR A 260 9.47 -1.63 11.83
C TYR A 260 10.93 -1.98 11.54
N PHE A 261 11.50 -1.47 10.46
CA PHE A 261 12.92 -1.67 10.16
C PHE A 261 13.77 -0.65 10.91
N PRO A 262 14.74 -1.08 11.72
CA PRO A 262 15.68 -0.18 12.37
C PRO A 262 16.41 0.71 11.36
N THR A 263 16.72 1.95 11.74
CA THR A 263 17.37 2.93 10.84
C THR A 263 18.74 2.47 10.36
N ASN A 264 19.42 1.65 11.15
CA ASN A 264 20.74 1.08 10.85
C ASN A 264 20.68 -0.31 10.21
N HIS A 265 19.50 -0.84 9.90
CA HIS A 265 19.39 -2.17 9.26
C HIS A 265 19.92 -2.11 7.82
N PRO A 266 20.82 -3.03 7.40
CA PRO A 266 21.47 -2.96 6.07
C PRO A 266 20.49 -2.91 4.90
N ALA A 267 19.41 -3.67 4.98
CA ALA A 267 18.41 -3.76 3.92
C ALA A 267 17.47 -2.55 3.82
N ARG A 268 17.43 -1.67 4.85
CA ARG A 268 16.50 -0.54 4.87
C ARG A 268 16.66 0.39 3.66
N ALA A 269 17.90 0.71 3.29
CA ALA A 269 18.18 1.57 2.15
C ALA A 269 17.66 0.95 0.83
N GLN A 270 17.78 -0.35 0.66
CA GLN A 270 17.29 -1.06 -0.51
C GLN A 270 15.75 -1.06 -0.57
N ILE A 271 15.06 -1.27 0.55
CA ILE A 271 13.58 -1.19 0.60
C ILE A 271 13.11 0.22 0.20
N ILE A 272 13.78 1.27 0.67
CA ILE A 272 13.51 2.66 0.28
C ILE A 272 13.77 2.86 -1.23
N ALA A 273 14.85 2.32 -1.77
CA ALA A 273 15.15 2.42 -3.21
C ALA A 273 14.09 1.71 -4.06
N THR A 274 13.59 0.55 -3.62
CA THR A 274 12.47 -0.15 -4.26
C THR A 274 11.19 0.70 -4.23
N LEU A 275 10.88 1.34 -3.09
CA LEU A 275 9.75 2.28 -2.99
C LEU A 275 9.89 3.46 -3.94
N GLN A 276 11.08 4.05 -4.04
CA GLN A 276 11.35 5.18 -4.95
C GLN A 276 11.18 4.77 -6.43
N LYS A 277 11.67 3.59 -6.77
CA LYS A 277 11.52 3.01 -8.11
C LYS A 277 10.05 2.77 -8.46
N LEU A 278 9.28 2.15 -7.54
CA LEU A 278 7.86 1.92 -7.70
C LEU A 278 7.08 3.25 -7.82
N ALA A 279 7.34 4.20 -6.94
CA ALA A 279 6.68 5.51 -6.96
C ALA A 279 6.89 6.24 -8.28
N LYS A 280 8.12 6.22 -8.84
CA LYS A 280 8.41 6.80 -10.14
C LYS A 280 7.55 6.17 -11.26
N GLY A 281 7.46 4.84 -11.31
CA GLY A 281 6.63 4.13 -12.28
C GLY A 281 5.14 4.46 -12.11
N VAL A 282 4.64 4.49 -10.88
CA VAL A 282 3.25 4.87 -10.58
C VAL A 282 2.94 6.29 -11.08
N LEU A 283 3.83 7.26 -10.83
CA LEU A 283 3.62 8.64 -11.29
C LEU A 283 3.58 8.75 -12.82
N GLN A 284 4.40 7.98 -13.54
CA GLN A 284 4.44 8.00 -14.99
C GLN A 284 3.13 7.51 -15.64
N HIS A 285 2.35 6.69 -14.92
CA HIS A 285 1.10 6.10 -15.40
C HIS A 285 -0.16 6.72 -14.78
N GLN A 286 -0.02 7.87 -14.11
CA GLN A 286 -1.16 8.61 -13.60
C GLN A 286 -1.96 9.22 -14.75
N ASP A 287 -3.27 9.02 -14.77
CA ASP A 287 -4.17 9.71 -15.69
C ASP A 287 -4.12 11.22 -15.48
N GLN A 288 -3.71 11.94 -16.51
CA GLN A 288 -3.45 13.38 -16.40
C GLN A 288 -4.73 14.22 -16.27
N ALA A 289 -5.89 13.72 -16.67
CA ALA A 289 -7.14 14.43 -16.52
C ALA A 289 -7.68 14.37 -15.09
N THR A 290 -7.70 13.18 -14.53
CA THR A 290 -8.36 12.90 -13.23
C THR A 290 -7.40 12.80 -12.06
N GLY A 291 -6.11 12.52 -12.31
CA GLY A 291 -5.13 12.21 -11.27
C GLY A 291 -5.23 10.77 -10.72
N LEU A 292 -6.03 9.92 -11.33
CA LEU A 292 -6.30 8.55 -10.89
C LEU A 292 -5.48 7.52 -11.68
N TRP A 293 -5.66 6.23 -11.37
CA TRP A 293 -4.98 5.14 -12.07
C TRP A 293 -5.95 4.11 -12.61
N TRP A 294 -5.56 3.54 -13.74
CA TRP A 294 -6.32 2.54 -14.48
C TRP A 294 -6.21 1.15 -13.84
N GLN A 295 -7.21 0.31 -14.04
CA GLN A 295 -7.22 -1.10 -13.62
C GLN A 295 -5.99 -1.86 -14.16
N VAL A 296 -5.70 -1.69 -15.46
CA VAL A 296 -4.44 -2.12 -16.10
C VAL A 296 -3.64 -0.86 -16.38
N MET A 297 -2.55 -0.68 -15.65
CA MET A 297 -1.87 0.61 -15.43
C MET A 297 -1.33 1.27 -16.71
N ASP A 298 -0.70 0.50 -17.58
CA ASP A 298 0.00 0.96 -18.79
C ASP A 298 -0.91 1.04 -20.03
N GLN A 299 -2.20 0.73 -19.88
CA GLN A 299 -3.16 0.67 -20.97
C GLN A 299 -4.32 1.65 -20.79
N GLY A 300 -3.98 2.86 -20.34
CA GLY A 300 -4.95 3.94 -20.19
C GLY A 300 -5.68 4.24 -21.49
N GLY A 301 -7.01 4.44 -21.41
CA GLY A 301 -7.84 4.72 -22.58
C GLY A 301 -8.12 3.52 -23.51
N ARG A 302 -7.53 2.35 -23.27
CA ARG A 302 -7.90 1.14 -24.02
C ARG A 302 -9.38 0.78 -23.73
N PRO A 303 -10.20 0.47 -24.75
CA PRO A 303 -11.59 0.10 -24.55
C PRO A 303 -11.76 -1.04 -23.52
N GLY A 304 -12.66 -0.84 -22.56
CA GLY A 304 -12.92 -1.76 -21.45
C GLY A 304 -12.09 -1.48 -20.20
N ASN A 305 -10.96 -0.75 -20.30
CA ASN A 305 -10.22 -0.33 -19.10
C ASN A 305 -10.97 0.77 -18.35
N TYR A 306 -10.80 0.84 -17.05
CA TYR A 306 -11.46 1.83 -16.19
C TYR A 306 -10.53 2.35 -15.10
N LEU A 307 -10.81 3.56 -14.60
CA LEU A 307 -10.12 4.14 -13.45
C LEU A 307 -10.58 3.40 -12.18
N GLU A 308 -9.63 2.88 -11.41
CA GLU A 308 -9.91 1.95 -10.30
C GLU A 308 -9.64 2.59 -8.94
N ALA A 309 -10.64 2.53 -8.06
CA ALA A 309 -10.62 3.24 -6.79
C ALA A 309 -9.65 2.66 -5.78
N THR A 310 -9.53 1.34 -5.72
CA THR A 310 -8.72 0.66 -4.70
C THR A 310 -7.23 0.94 -4.92
N ALA A 311 -6.74 0.75 -6.15
CA ALA A 311 -5.35 1.05 -6.50
C ALA A 311 -5.04 2.53 -6.29
N SER A 312 -5.95 3.43 -6.71
CA SER A 312 -5.78 4.87 -6.53
C SER A 312 -5.65 5.26 -5.05
N ALA A 313 -6.49 4.69 -4.17
CA ALA A 313 -6.39 4.94 -2.73
C ALA A 313 -5.10 4.38 -2.12
N MET A 314 -4.66 3.19 -2.53
CA MET A 314 -3.40 2.58 -2.10
C MET A 314 -2.19 3.41 -2.51
N PHE A 315 -2.19 3.95 -3.72
CA PHE A 315 -1.09 4.81 -4.18
C PHE A 315 -1.07 6.14 -3.43
N VAL A 316 -2.21 6.79 -3.23
CA VAL A 316 -2.27 8.02 -2.41
C VAL A 316 -1.74 7.77 -1.01
N TYR A 317 -2.18 6.68 -0.35
CA TYR A 317 -1.67 6.30 0.97
C TYR A 317 -0.16 6.13 0.98
N SER A 318 0.34 5.29 0.08
CA SER A 318 1.77 4.92 0.08
C SER A 318 2.67 6.10 -0.28
N LEU A 319 2.26 6.93 -1.26
CA LEU A 319 3.00 8.13 -1.64
C LEU A 319 3.00 9.17 -0.51
N ALA A 320 1.84 9.44 0.10
CA ALA A 320 1.73 10.39 1.20
C ALA A 320 2.56 9.94 2.41
N LYS A 321 2.46 8.67 2.80
CA LYS A 321 3.26 8.10 3.89
C LYS A 321 4.75 8.13 3.56
N GLY A 322 5.14 7.82 2.32
CA GLY A 322 6.52 7.91 1.87
C GLY A 322 7.09 9.32 1.98
N VAL A 323 6.30 10.36 1.65
CA VAL A 323 6.71 11.77 1.81
C VAL A 323 6.78 12.15 3.30
N ASN A 324 5.78 11.77 4.11
CA ASN A 324 5.78 12.04 5.55
C ASN A 324 7.01 11.48 6.28
N HIS A 325 7.51 10.34 5.83
CA HIS A 325 8.70 9.69 6.39
C HIS A 325 10.01 10.03 5.66
N HIS A 326 10.00 10.98 4.72
CA HIS A 326 11.15 11.40 3.91
C HIS A 326 11.79 10.27 3.07
N TYR A 327 11.03 9.22 2.74
CA TYR A 327 11.44 8.18 1.79
C TYR A 327 11.25 8.62 0.35
N LEU A 328 10.27 9.49 0.12
CA LEU A 328 9.95 10.09 -1.16
C LEU A 328 10.11 11.63 -1.07
N PRO A 329 10.49 12.28 -2.18
CA PRO A 329 10.68 13.72 -2.21
C PRO A 329 9.35 14.47 -2.12
N TYR A 330 9.40 15.70 -1.58
CA TYR A 330 8.23 16.55 -1.38
C TYR A 330 7.52 16.95 -2.69
N GLU A 331 8.23 16.91 -3.81
CA GLU A 331 7.72 17.17 -5.16
C GLU A 331 6.58 16.22 -5.57
N TYR A 332 6.35 15.14 -4.85
CA TYR A 332 5.23 14.22 -5.09
C TYR A 332 3.91 14.74 -4.51
N VAL A 333 3.94 15.74 -3.64
CA VAL A 333 2.74 16.29 -2.97
C VAL A 333 1.67 16.77 -3.96
N PRO A 334 1.97 17.52 -5.05
CA PRO A 334 0.95 17.90 -6.03
C PRO A 334 0.23 16.73 -6.70
N VAL A 335 0.97 15.65 -6.97
CA VAL A 335 0.43 14.40 -7.54
C VAL A 335 -0.53 13.74 -6.55
N ILE A 336 -0.12 13.64 -5.28
CA ILE A 336 -0.92 13.07 -4.19
C ILE A 336 -2.23 13.86 -4.01
N GLN A 337 -2.15 15.19 -3.99
CA GLN A 337 -3.33 16.06 -3.87
C GLN A 337 -4.29 15.88 -5.03
N LYS A 338 -3.78 15.91 -6.26
CA LYS A 338 -4.57 15.71 -7.47
C LYS A 338 -5.27 14.35 -7.44
N ALA A 339 -4.57 13.30 -7.03
CA ALA A 339 -5.11 11.96 -6.93
C ALA A 339 -6.21 11.89 -5.86
N TYR A 340 -5.99 12.45 -4.67
CA TYR A 340 -7.01 12.43 -3.62
C TYR A 340 -8.25 13.24 -4.01
N GLN A 341 -8.06 14.40 -4.65
CA GLN A 341 -9.16 15.17 -5.22
C GLN A 341 -9.94 14.36 -6.27
N GLY A 342 -9.21 13.64 -7.14
CA GLY A 342 -9.81 12.75 -8.13
C GLY A 342 -10.63 11.63 -7.47
N ILE A 343 -10.13 10.99 -6.42
CA ILE A 343 -10.87 9.96 -5.67
C ILE A 343 -12.16 10.54 -5.11
N VAL A 344 -12.09 11.69 -4.45
CA VAL A 344 -13.27 12.34 -3.85
C VAL A 344 -14.31 12.72 -4.92
N GLN A 345 -13.87 13.24 -6.06
CA GLN A 345 -14.77 13.71 -7.12
C GLN A 345 -15.39 12.58 -7.96
N HIS A 346 -14.63 11.54 -8.26
CA HIS A 346 -15.04 10.51 -9.22
C HIS A 346 -15.53 9.22 -8.56
N PHE A 347 -15.07 8.90 -7.35
CA PHE A 347 -15.35 7.62 -6.72
C PHE A 347 -16.20 7.72 -5.47
N VAL A 348 -16.22 8.86 -4.77
CA VAL A 348 -17.03 9.01 -3.56
C VAL A 348 -18.40 9.54 -3.93
N LYS A 349 -19.44 8.82 -3.53
CA LYS A 349 -20.84 9.27 -3.59
C LYS A 349 -21.35 9.54 -2.19
N THR A 350 -22.20 10.55 -2.04
CA THR A 350 -22.90 10.85 -0.79
C THR A 350 -24.40 10.68 -1.02
N ASN A 351 -25.07 9.87 -0.20
CA ASN A 351 -26.53 9.72 -0.28
C ASN A 351 -27.26 10.84 0.48
N ALA A 352 -28.61 10.84 0.41
CA ALA A 352 -29.44 11.87 1.06
C ALA A 352 -29.29 11.89 2.60
N ALA A 353 -28.87 10.79 3.22
CA ALA A 353 -28.59 10.69 4.65
C ALA A 353 -27.16 11.12 5.04
N GLY A 354 -26.36 11.58 4.08
CA GLY A 354 -24.97 11.98 4.30
C GLY A 354 -23.99 10.81 4.38
N GLN A 355 -24.41 9.56 4.15
CA GLN A 355 -23.52 8.41 4.15
C GLN A 355 -22.67 8.38 2.87
N LEU A 356 -21.41 8.05 3.02
CA LEU A 356 -20.45 7.95 1.93
C LEU A 356 -20.40 6.53 1.36
N ALA A 357 -20.28 6.42 0.04
CA ALA A 357 -20.00 5.18 -0.67
C ALA A 357 -18.76 5.37 -1.54
N LEU A 358 -17.85 4.39 -1.54
CA LEU A 358 -16.71 4.32 -2.44
C LEU A 358 -17.09 3.41 -3.62
N THR A 359 -17.09 3.95 -4.83
CA THR A 359 -17.46 3.24 -6.06
C THR A 359 -16.22 2.83 -6.86
N GLN A 360 -16.41 2.13 -7.98
CA GLN A 360 -15.34 1.75 -8.92
C GLN A 360 -14.24 0.87 -8.30
N CYS A 361 -14.59 0.01 -7.34
CA CYS A 361 -13.67 -0.98 -6.78
C CYS A 361 -13.73 -2.28 -7.60
N CYS A 362 -12.61 -2.75 -8.12
CA CYS A 362 -12.51 -4.11 -8.64
C CYS A 362 -12.78 -5.12 -7.52
N GLN A 363 -13.78 -5.99 -7.68
CA GLN A 363 -14.17 -6.92 -6.62
C GLN A 363 -13.02 -7.85 -6.24
N VAL A 364 -12.42 -8.52 -7.22
CA VAL A 364 -11.32 -9.46 -7.00
C VAL A 364 -10.54 -9.67 -8.30
N ALA A 365 -9.24 -9.84 -8.22
CA ALA A 365 -8.47 -10.45 -9.29
C ALA A 365 -7.39 -11.37 -8.70
N GLY A 366 -6.82 -12.21 -9.53
CA GLY A 366 -5.80 -13.18 -9.16
C GLY A 366 -5.23 -13.85 -10.39
N LEU A 367 -4.44 -14.91 -10.19
CA LEU A 367 -3.81 -15.68 -11.26
C LEU A 367 -4.13 -17.18 -11.08
N GLY A 368 -4.28 -17.90 -12.19
CA GLY A 368 -4.58 -19.35 -12.20
C GLY A 368 -6.08 -19.66 -12.31
N PHE A 369 -6.49 -20.83 -11.81
CA PHE A 369 -7.86 -21.28 -11.95
C PHE A 369 -8.76 -20.82 -10.80
N THR A 370 -10.03 -20.56 -11.10
CA THR A 370 -11.05 -20.37 -10.08
C THR A 370 -11.51 -21.72 -9.54
N SER A 371 -11.83 -21.80 -8.24
CA SER A 371 -12.24 -23.04 -7.57
C SER A 371 -13.56 -23.66 -8.06
N ASN A 372 -14.37 -22.92 -8.84
CA ASN A 372 -15.72 -23.28 -9.20
C ASN A 372 -15.95 -23.48 -10.72
N GLY A 373 -14.89 -23.82 -11.48
CA GLY A 373 -15.01 -23.98 -12.94
C GLY A 373 -15.28 -22.68 -13.71
N GLY A 374 -15.09 -21.54 -13.07
CA GLY A 374 -15.22 -20.23 -13.71
C GLY A 374 -14.10 -19.96 -14.72
N ARG A 375 -14.17 -18.80 -15.38
CA ARG A 375 -13.19 -18.36 -16.38
C ARG A 375 -11.77 -18.40 -15.79
N PRO A 376 -10.78 -18.95 -16.52
CA PRO A 376 -9.38 -18.92 -16.08
C PRO A 376 -8.89 -17.49 -15.81
N ARG A 377 -8.16 -17.31 -14.73
CA ARG A 377 -7.48 -16.07 -14.38
C ARG A 377 -6.10 -16.07 -15.03
N ASP A 378 -6.10 -15.79 -16.33
CA ASP A 378 -4.92 -15.91 -17.19
C ASP A 378 -4.00 -14.69 -17.17
N GLY A 379 -4.34 -13.65 -16.39
CA GLY A 379 -3.57 -12.42 -16.30
C GLY A 379 -3.65 -11.53 -17.56
N SER A 380 -4.52 -11.86 -18.52
CA SER A 380 -4.73 -11.04 -19.72
C SER A 380 -5.43 -9.72 -19.39
N PHE A 381 -5.35 -8.76 -20.30
CA PHE A 381 -6.11 -7.52 -20.22
C PHE A 381 -7.62 -7.80 -20.11
N ASP A 382 -8.15 -8.64 -21.00
CA ASP A 382 -9.57 -8.96 -21.04
C ASP A 382 -10.06 -9.65 -19.77
N TYR A 383 -9.19 -10.44 -19.13
CA TYR A 383 -9.48 -11.00 -17.80
C TYR A 383 -9.60 -9.89 -16.75
N TYR A 384 -8.59 -9.03 -16.61
CA TYR A 384 -8.59 -7.99 -15.56
C TYR A 384 -9.76 -7.02 -15.66
N VAL A 385 -10.15 -6.63 -16.88
CA VAL A 385 -11.28 -5.70 -17.08
C VAL A 385 -12.65 -6.38 -17.02
N SER A 386 -12.71 -7.71 -17.02
CA SER A 386 -13.94 -8.49 -16.91
C SER A 386 -14.35 -8.80 -15.46
N GLU A 387 -13.46 -8.54 -14.48
CA GLU A 387 -13.81 -8.73 -13.07
C GLU A 387 -14.87 -7.71 -12.62
N PRO A 388 -15.84 -8.11 -11.77
CA PRO A 388 -16.92 -7.21 -11.36
C PRO A 388 -16.42 -5.95 -10.69
N ILE A 389 -17.07 -4.83 -10.99
CA ILE A 389 -16.87 -3.54 -10.32
C ILE A 389 -17.95 -3.42 -9.25
N VAL A 390 -17.54 -3.15 -8.01
CA VAL A 390 -18.43 -3.08 -6.85
C VAL A 390 -18.24 -1.77 -6.09
N GLU A 391 -19.21 -1.49 -5.21
CA GLU A 391 -19.13 -0.37 -4.26
C GLU A 391 -18.74 -0.86 -2.87
N ASN A 392 -18.10 0.00 -2.10
CA ASN A 392 -17.80 -0.20 -0.68
C ASN A 392 -16.98 -1.45 -0.34
N ASP A 393 -16.15 -1.89 -1.30
CA ASP A 393 -15.22 -2.98 -1.06
C ASP A 393 -14.19 -2.56 0.01
N LEU A 394 -13.99 -3.40 1.01
CA LEU A 394 -13.09 -3.10 2.13
C LEU A 394 -11.63 -2.91 1.68
N LYS A 395 -11.25 -3.49 0.55
CA LYS A 395 -9.94 -3.29 -0.09
C LYS A 395 -9.73 -1.87 -0.63
N GLY A 396 -10.82 -1.15 -0.90
CA GLY A 396 -10.79 0.27 -1.27
C GLY A 396 -11.04 1.19 -0.08
N VAL A 397 -12.03 0.85 0.76
CA VAL A 397 -12.43 1.66 1.92
C VAL A 397 -11.29 1.80 2.93
N GLY A 398 -10.60 0.71 3.27
CA GLY A 398 -9.46 0.76 4.19
C GLY A 398 -8.34 1.70 3.71
N PRO A 399 -7.80 1.51 2.51
CA PRO A 399 -6.80 2.41 1.94
C PRO A 399 -7.27 3.86 1.78
N PHE A 400 -8.56 4.11 1.47
CA PHE A 400 -9.10 5.47 1.42
C PHE A 400 -9.02 6.16 2.80
N ILE A 401 -9.37 5.46 3.88
CA ILE A 401 -9.25 5.97 5.25
C ILE A 401 -7.79 6.28 5.56
N LEU A 402 -6.88 5.34 5.29
CA LEU A 402 -5.45 5.50 5.52
C LEU A 402 -4.83 6.64 4.69
N ALA A 403 -5.25 6.79 3.43
CA ALA A 403 -4.82 7.86 2.55
C ALA A 403 -5.21 9.25 3.09
N GLY A 404 -6.44 9.38 3.58
CA GLY A 404 -6.88 10.63 4.22
C GLY A 404 -6.09 10.95 5.49
N LEU A 405 -5.73 9.95 6.29
CA LEU A 405 -4.88 10.14 7.49
C LEU A 405 -3.48 10.66 7.11
N GLU A 406 -2.84 10.04 6.12
CA GLU A 406 -1.49 10.46 5.72
C GLU A 406 -1.49 11.82 5.01
N LEU A 407 -2.51 12.11 4.19
CA LEU A 407 -2.65 13.43 3.57
C LEU A 407 -2.94 14.52 4.61
N GLN A 408 -3.74 14.22 5.65
CA GLN A 408 -3.98 15.14 6.76
C GLN A 408 -2.68 15.54 7.47
N LYS A 409 -1.76 14.59 7.68
CA LYS A 409 -0.44 14.88 8.27
C LYS A 409 0.37 15.86 7.39
N LEU A 410 0.35 15.68 6.06
CA LEU A 410 1.01 16.61 5.13
C LEU A 410 0.42 18.02 5.21
N VAL A 411 -0.92 18.14 5.28
CA VAL A 411 -1.61 19.42 5.44
C VAL A 411 -1.21 20.11 6.74
N GLU A 412 -1.21 19.39 7.85
CA GLU A 412 -0.84 19.90 9.17
C GLU A 412 0.63 20.33 9.23
N ALA A 413 1.54 19.54 8.63
CA ALA A 413 2.97 19.85 8.59
C ALA A 413 3.25 21.16 7.81
N GLN A 414 2.47 21.45 6.77
CA GLN A 414 2.61 22.71 6.02
C GLN A 414 2.03 23.92 6.75
N ALA A 415 0.94 23.73 7.50
CA ALA A 415 0.31 24.79 8.27
C ALA A 415 1.10 25.16 9.54
N ALA A 416 2.01 24.30 9.99
CA ALA A 416 2.86 24.56 11.15
C ALA A 416 3.83 25.72 10.85
N PRO A 417 3.97 26.72 11.74
CA PRO A 417 4.95 27.79 11.56
C PRO A 417 6.36 27.19 11.48
N PRO A 418 7.26 27.78 10.65
CA PRO A 418 8.62 27.27 10.52
C PRO A 418 9.27 27.23 11.89
N THR A 419 9.60 26.02 12.36
CA THR A 419 10.33 25.84 13.62
C THR A 419 11.66 26.58 13.51
N THR A 420 11.82 27.64 14.27
CA THR A 420 13.07 28.38 14.41
C THR A 420 14.17 27.38 14.72
N LYS A 421 15.10 27.19 13.79
CA LYS A 421 16.28 26.35 14.01
C LYS A 421 16.92 26.82 15.34
N ARG A 422 16.79 26.03 16.39
CA ARG A 422 17.60 26.22 17.60
C ARG A 422 19.07 26.19 17.16
N LYS A 423 19.71 27.34 17.17
CA LYS A 423 21.16 27.43 17.09
C LYS A 423 21.71 26.67 18.28
N LEU A 424 22.28 25.52 18.03
CA LEU A 424 23.18 24.86 18.98
C LEU A 424 24.42 25.75 19.05
N HIS A 425 24.58 26.42 20.18
CA HIS A 425 25.84 27.04 20.60
C HIS A 425 26.74 26.02 21.24
#